data_b217e868040a8314a401520136a6fdcb
#
_entry.id   b217e868040a8314a401520136a6fdcb
#
_cell.length_a   1.000
_cell.length_b   1.000
_cell.length_c   1.000
_cell.angle_alpha   90.00
_cell.angle_beta   90.00
_cell.angle_gamma   90.00
#
_symmetry.space_group_name_H-M   'P 1'
#
loop_
_entity.id
_entity.type
_entity.pdbx_description
1 polymer ?
#
loop_
_entity_poly.entity_id
_entity_poly.type
_entity_poly.pdbx_seq_one_letter_code
_entity_poly.pdbx_strand_id
1 'polypeptide(L)'
;MEDTNLTPDQVDEIGHKVVKKKRAPRPEQTVQTAPGENSRYISHSLELYRLGKVDMSDPVAVENRVGEYFEICTKNDMKPSVAGLAVALGIGRQQLWNIRTGASGKNAEVCDTLKRACELLDQQMVDYMQNGKINPVAGIFLMKNNFGYTDKQEVVVTPSAPLGDQSDDGKLAERYNDAIVVDDFDDVSDGTK
;
A
#
# COMPACT_ATOMS: atom_id res chain seq x y z
N MET A 1 -53.82 14.73 2.66
CA MET A 1 -53.32 13.62 3.52
C MET A 1 -52.95 12.51 2.58
N GLU A 2 -51.67 12.40 2.26
CA GLU A 2 -51.20 11.30 1.40
C GLU A 2 -51.02 10.04 2.26
N ASP A 3 -51.89 9.09 2.10
CA ASP A 3 -51.77 7.75 2.66
C ASP A 3 -50.59 7.03 1.97
N THR A 4 -49.43 7.13 2.58
CA THR A 4 -48.27 6.33 2.17
C THR A 4 -48.47 4.88 2.58
N ASN A 5 -49.04 4.09 1.66
CA ASN A 5 -49.15 2.64 1.77
C ASN A 5 -47.73 2.05 1.78
N LEU A 6 -47.21 1.73 2.97
CA LEU A 6 -45.92 1.08 3.16
C LEU A 6 -46.06 -0.40 2.85
N THR A 7 -45.17 -0.93 2.03
CA THR A 7 -45.09 -2.37 1.78
C THR A 7 -44.59 -3.12 3.02
N PRO A 8 -44.93 -4.41 3.21
CA PRO A 8 -44.53 -5.20 4.38
C PRO A 8 -43.01 -5.20 4.66
N ASP A 9 -42.17 -5.06 3.62
CA ASP A 9 -40.69 -4.99 3.72
C ASP A 9 -40.18 -3.67 4.25
N GLN A 10 -41.04 -2.69 4.54
CA GLN A 10 -40.68 -1.36 5.04
C GLN A 10 -40.86 -1.22 6.55
N VAL A 11 -41.32 -2.27 7.21
CA VAL A 11 -41.56 -2.31 8.66
C VAL A 11 -40.64 -3.39 9.26
N ASP A 12 -39.95 -3.09 10.36
CA ASP A 12 -39.17 -4.07 11.10
C ASP A 12 -40.08 -4.99 11.94
N GLU A 13 -39.52 -6.05 12.51
CA GLU A 13 -40.23 -7.03 13.34
C GLU A 13 -40.89 -6.42 14.60
N ILE A 14 -40.51 -5.18 14.98
CA ILE A 14 -41.06 -4.44 16.13
C ILE A 14 -42.10 -3.40 15.68
N GLY A 15 -42.37 -3.29 14.40
CA GLY A 15 -43.36 -2.37 13.86
C GLY A 15 -42.84 -0.92 13.68
N HIS A 16 -41.55 -0.69 13.74
CA HIS A 16 -40.95 0.62 13.51
C HIS A 16 -40.76 0.91 12.00
N LYS A 17 -41.09 2.12 11.57
CA LYS A 17 -40.86 2.57 10.20
C LYS A 17 -39.36 2.53 9.87
N VAL A 18 -38.94 1.56 9.06
CA VAL A 18 -37.57 1.51 8.56
C VAL A 18 -37.44 2.54 7.45
N VAL A 19 -36.95 3.72 7.79
CA VAL A 19 -36.55 4.71 6.78
C VAL A 19 -35.27 4.21 6.13
N LYS A 20 -35.38 3.48 5.02
CA LYS A 20 -34.21 3.16 4.18
C LYS A 20 -33.63 4.50 3.70
N LYS A 21 -32.59 5.02 4.36
CA LYS A 21 -31.80 6.13 3.83
C LYS A 21 -31.38 5.74 2.43
N LYS A 22 -31.97 6.40 1.41
CA LYS A 22 -31.48 6.27 0.03
C LYS A 22 -29.99 6.56 0.10
N ARG A 23 -29.15 5.53 -0.15
CA ARG A 23 -27.71 5.77 -0.30
C ARG A 23 -27.58 6.82 -1.39
N ALA A 24 -26.85 7.90 -1.07
CA ALA A 24 -26.45 8.84 -2.11
C ALA A 24 -25.89 8.04 -3.27
N PRO A 25 -26.27 8.33 -4.53
CA PRO A 25 -25.67 7.66 -5.66
C PRO A 25 -24.16 7.72 -5.48
N ARG A 26 -23.47 6.58 -5.52
CA ARG A 26 -22.01 6.58 -5.56
C ARG A 26 -21.63 7.50 -6.70
N PRO A 27 -20.81 8.54 -6.49
CA PRO A 27 -20.28 9.28 -7.62
C PRO A 27 -19.74 8.21 -8.56
N GLU A 28 -20.22 8.18 -9.78
CA GLU A 28 -19.71 7.28 -10.80
C GLU A 28 -18.21 7.53 -10.83
N GLN A 29 -17.44 6.59 -10.28
CA GLN A 29 -15.98 6.57 -10.39
C GLN A 29 -15.60 6.12 -11.80
N THR A 30 -16.30 6.61 -12.76
CA THR A 30 -15.88 6.55 -14.15
C THR A 30 -14.77 7.60 -14.22
N VAL A 31 -13.53 7.14 -14.11
CA VAL A 31 -12.36 7.94 -14.44
C VAL A 31 -12.45 8.22 -15.93
N GLN A 32 -13.32 9.15 -16.31
CA GLN A 32 -13.41 9.63 -17.69
C GLN A 32 -12.29 10.63 -17.87
N THR A 33 -11.36 10.28 -18.72
CA THR A 33 -10.35 11.20 -19.21
C THR A 33 -11.06 12.29 -20.01
N ALA A 34 -10.81 13.57 -19.70
CA ALA A 34 -11.33 14.67 -20.49
C ALA A 34 -10.85 14.59 -21.94
N PRO A 35 -11.62 15.06 -22.91
CA PRO A 35 -11.20 15.08 -24.32
C PRO A 35 -9.82 15.73 -24.47
N GLY A 36 -8.87 15.02 -25.09
CA GLY A 36 -7.50 15.50 -25.31
C GLY A 36 -6.52 15.25 -24.14
N GLU A 37 -7.00 14.92 -22.95
CA GLU A 37 -6.14 14.67 -21.80
C GLU A 37 -5.22 13.45 -22.00
N ASN A 38 -5.75 12.37 -22.55
CA ASN A 38 -4.95 11.17 -22.86
C ASN A 38 -3.86 11.45 -23.88
N SER A 39 -4.16 12.27 -24.92
CA SER A 39 -3.18 12.69 -25.90
C SER A 39 -2.04 13.51 -25.28
N ARG A 40 -2.37 14.38 -24.30
CA ARG A 40 -1.38 15.15 -23.54
C ARG A 40 -0.44 14.24 -22.75
N TYR A 41 -0.98 13.25 -22.05
CA TYR A 41 -0.17 12.27 -21.28
C TYR A 41 0.77 11.47 -22.18
N ILE A 42 0.26 10.98 -23.33
CA ILE A 42 1.06 10.21 -24.28
C ILE A 42 2.13 11.08 -24.91
N SER A 43 1.79 12.31 -25.36
CA SER A 43 2.75 13.24 -25.98
C SER A 43 3.88 13.59 -25.02
N HIS A 44 3.57 13.89 -23.76
CA HIS A 44 4.57 14.13 -22.73
C HIS A 44 5.48 12.91 -22.52
N SER A 45 4.91 11.71 -22.41
CA SER A 45 5.70 10.49 -22.23
C SER A 45 6.61 10.20 -23.42
N LEU A 46 6.15 10.46 -24.64
CA LEU A 46 6.95 10.32 -25.84
C LEU A 46 8.08 11.36 -25.93
N GLU A 47 7.82 12.59 -25.47
CA GLU A 47 8.87 13.64 -25.40
C GLU A 47 9.98 13.19 -24.45
N LEU A 48 9.66 12.70 -23.26
CA LEU A 48 10.64 12.14 -22.33
C LEU A 48 11.40 10.93 -22.90
N TYR A 49 10.70 10.02 -23.56
CA TYR A 49 11.32 8.85 -24.19
C TYR A 49 12.32 9.22 -25.28
N ARG A 50 12.05 10.27 -26.07
CA ARG A 50 12.91 10.76 -27.16
C ARG A 50 14.20 11.40 -26.70
N LEU A 51 14.32 11.78 -25.41
CA LEU A 51 15.57 12.27 -24.83
C LEU A 51 16.69 11.23 -24.88
N GLY A 52 16.31 9.94 -24.94
CA GLY A 52 17.25 8.84 -24.98
C GLY A 52 18.03 8.67 -23.68
N LYS A 53 19.00 7.77 -23.72
CA LYS A 53 19.80 7.41 -22.54
C LYS A 53 20.92 8.43 -22.30
N VAL A 54 21.00 8.94 -21.07
CA VAL A 54 22.10 9.82 -20.65
C VAL A 54 23.32 8.99 -20.23
N ASP A 55 24.52 9.56 -20.38
CA ASP A 55 25.72 8.95 -19.81
C ASP A 55 25.73 9.09 -18.29
N MET A 56 25.52 7.96 -17.62
CA MET A 56 25.48 7.89 -16.16
C MET A 56 26.87 7.94 -15.51
N SER A 57 27.93 8.12 -16.26
CA SER A 57 29.29 8.36 -15.74
C SER A 57 29.67 9.84 -15.73
N ASP A 58 28.91 10.68 -16.44
CA ASP A 58 29.08 12.12 -16.49
C ASP A 58 28.08 12.84 -15.56
N PRO A 59 28.53 13.38 -14.42
CA PRO A 59 27.65 14.10 -13.48
C PRO A 59 26.96 15.33 -14.10
N VAL A 60 27.66 16.06 -14.96
CA VAL A 60 27.11 17.26 -15.60
C VAL A 60 25.99 16.90 -16.60
N ALA A 61 26.20 15.84 -17.37
CA ALA A 61 25.16 15.35 -18.28
C ALA A 61 23.91 14.89 -17.52
N VAL A 62 24.10 14.24 -16.36
CA VAL A 62 22.99 13.79 -15.50
C VAL A 62 22.25 14.99 -14.89
N GLU A 63 22.98 15.99 -14.38
CA GLU A 63 22.38 17.20 -13.79
C GLU A 63 21.57 17.98 -14.84
N ASN A 64 22.13 18.18 -16.03
CA ASN A 64 21.43 18.84 -17.13
C ASN A 64 20.15 18.07 -17.51
N ARG A 65 20.21 16.75 -17.59
CA ARG A 65 19.04 15.92 -17.90
C ARG A 65 17.96 16.00 -16.82
N VAL A 66 18.33 16.09 -15.55
CA VAL A 66 17.37 16.32 -14.45
C VAL A 66 16.70 17.68 -14.61
N GLY A 67 17.44 18.74 -14.94
CA GLY A 67 16.88 20.05 -15.22
C GLY A 67 15.90 20.02 -16.40
N GLU A 68 16.32 19.46 -17.53
CA GLU A 68 15.51 19.29 -18.75
C GLU A 68 14.20 18.52 -18.46
N TYR A 69 14.25 17.51 -17.62
CA TYR A 69 13.05 16.78 -17.20
C TYR A 69 12.02 17.66 -16.50
N PHE A 70 12.44 18.50 -15.52
CA PHE A 70 11.55 19.40 -14.83
C PHE A 70 11.01 20.52 -15.74
N GLU A 71 11.84 21.02 -16.67
CA GLU A 71 11.40 22.00 -17.68
C GLU A 71 10.32 21.42 -18.58
N ILE A 72 10.48 20.18 -19.06
CA ILE A 72 9.47 19.49 -19.87
C ILE A 72 8.18 19.27 -19.07
N CYS A 73 8.27 18.90 -17.79
CA CYS A 73 7.09 18.78 -16.93
C CYS A 73 6.36 20.11 -16.79
N THR A 74 7.09 21.21 -16.57
CA THR A 74 6.54 22.57 -16.47
C THR A 74 5.89 23.02 -17.77
N LYS A 75 6.57 22.83 -18.91
CA LYS A 75 6.08 23.18 -20.23
C LYS A 75 4.77 22.47 -20.58
N ASN A 76 4.67 21.19 -20.22
CA ASN A 76 3.51 20.36 -20.54
C ASN A 76 2.42 20.37 -19.46
N ASP A 77 2.60 21.14 -18.38
CA ASP A 77 1.72 21.16 -17.20
C ASP A 77 1.47 19.74 -16.66
N MET A 78 2.56 18.96 -16.51
CA MET A 78 2.52 17.58 -16.04
C MET A 78 3.18 17.45 -14.68
N LYS A 79 2.56 16.69 -13.80
CA LYS A 79 3.13 16.40 -12.48
C LYS A 79 4.39 15.54 -12.62
N PRO A 80 5.54 15.99 -12.09
CA PRO A 80 6.74 15.20 -12.14
C PRO A 80 6.62 13.94 -11.27
N SER A 81 7.31 12.88 -11.67
CA SER A 81 7.26 11.59 -10.98
C SER A 81 8.61 10.87 -11.06
N VAL A 82 8.87 9.98 -10.09
CA VAL A 82 10.07 9.13 -10.10
C VAL A 82 10.14 8.25 -11.35
N ALA A 83 8.99 7.77 -11.83
CA ALA A 83 8.92 6.99 -13.07
C ALA A 83 9.26 7.83 -14.30
N GLY A 84 8.75 9.06 -14.37
CA GLY A 84 9.05 10.01 -15.45
C GLY A 84 10.53 10.39 -15.49
N LEU A 85 11.14 10.65 -14.33
CA LEU A 85 12.57 10.90 -14.21
C LEU A 85 13.40 9.72 -14.72
N ALA A 86 13.04 8.48 -14.38
CA ALA A 86 13.73 7.30 -14.86
C ALA A 86 13.65 7.18 -16.39
N VAL A 87 12.49 7.48 -17.01
CA VAL A 87 12.31 7.51 -18.46
C VAL A 87 13.18 8.61 -19.09
N ALA A 88 13.22 9.82 -18.53
CA ALA A 88 14.02 10.93 -19.02
C ALA A 88 15.53 10.63 -18.97
N LEU A 89 15.98 9.88 -17.96
CA LEU A 89 17.37 9.43 -17.86
C LEU A 89 17.68 8.23 -18.78
N GLY A 90 16.65 7.57 -19.32
CA GLY A 90 16.79 6.36 -20.13
C GLY A 90 17.22 5.13 -19.30
N ILE A 91 16.83 5.06 -18.04
CA ILE A 91 17.15 3.95 -17.13
C ILE A 91 15.88 3.33 -16.53
N GLY A 92 16.00 2.11 -16.01
CA GLY A 92 14.90 1.47 -15.29
C GLY A 92 14.71 2.03 -13.87
N ARG A 93 13.46 1.98 -13.34
CA ARG A 93 13.15 2.40 -11.95
C ARG A 93 14.05 1.72 -10.92
N GLN A 94 14.31 0.42 -11.08
CA GLN A 94 15.18 -0.32 -10.16
C GLN A 94 16.62 0.19 -10.20
N GLN A 95 17.10 0.53 -11.39
CA GLN A 95 18.44 1.11 -11.54
C GLN A 95 18.52 2.49 -10.87
N LEU A 96 17.52 3.35 -11.05
CA LEU A 96 17.42 4.64 -10.37
C LEU A 96 17.42 4.46 -8.86
N TRP A 97 16.67 3.50 -8.34
CA TRP A 97 16.65 3.17 -6.93
C TRP A 97 18.03 2.75 -6.41
N ASN A 98 18.70 1.84 -7.10
CA ASN A 98 20.02 1.33 -6.71
C ASN A 98 21.08 2.45 -6.71
N ILE A 99 21.02 3.38 -7.65
CA ILE A 99 21.94 4.53 -7.71
C ILE A 99 21.65 5.46 -6.51
N ARG A 100 20.40 5.83 -6.28
CA ARG A 100 19.98 6.71 -5.18
C ARG A 100 20.37 6.18 -3.81
N THR A 101 20.28 4.86 -3.61
CA THR A 101 20.62 4.20 -2.33
C THR A 101 22.10 3.87 -2.19
N GLY A 102 22.93 4.17 -3.20
CA GLY A 102 24.36 3.86 -3.20
C GLY A 102 24.69 2.40 -3.49
N ALA A 103 23.70 1.58 -3.83
CA ALA A 103 23.90 0.15 -4.09
C ALA A 103 24.55 -0.16 -5.46
N SER A 104 24.73 0.85 -6.34
CA SER A 104 25.19 0.63 -7.71
C SER A 104 26.67 0.86 -7.97
N GLY A 105 27.46 1.31 -6.99
CA GLY A 105 28.89 1.65 -7.16
C GLY A 105 29.18 2.75 -8.20
N LYS A 106 28.17 3.57 -8.54
CA LYS A 106 28.33 4.72 -9.45
C LYS A 106 29.08 5.87 -8.79
N ASN A 107 29.53 6.85 -9.60
CA ASN A 107 30.14 8.08 -9.12
C ASN A 107 29.30 8.74 -8.03
N ALA A 108 29.96 9.16 -6.94
CA ALA A 108 29.30 9.77 -5.79
C ALA A 108 28.49 11.04 -6.18
N GLU A 109 29.00 11.87 -7.10
CA GLU A 109 28.32 13.07 -7.58
C GLU A 109 27.03 12.74 -8.31
N VAL A 110 27.02 11.71 -9.16
CA VAL A 110 25.80 11.22 -9.84
C VAL A 110 24.78 10.70 -8.81
N CYS A 111 25.25 9.95 -7.80
CA CYS A 111 24.38 9.46 -6.73
C CYS A 111 23.74 10.62 -5.96
N ASP A 112 24.50 11.64 -5.63
CA ASP A 112 24.05 12.83 -4.89
C ASP A 112 23.04 13.65 -5.73
N THR A 113 23.35 13.92 -7.00
CA THR A 113 22.43 14.60 -7.91
C THR A 113 21.08 13.90 -8.02
N LEU A 114 21.08 12.58 -8.20
CA LEU A 114 19.84 11.80 -8.30
C LEU A 114 19.09 11.69 -6.98
N LYS A 115 19.81 11.65 -5.86
CA LYS A 115 19.20 11.70 -4.53
C LYS A 115 18.47 13.02 -4.33
N ARG A 116 19.13 14.15 -4.60
CA ARG A 116 18.52 15.49 -4.52
C ARG A 116 17.33 15.66 -5.47
N ALA A 117 17.42 15.13 -6.69
CA ALA A 117 16.29 15.13 -7.62
C ALA A 117 15.09 14.35 -7.08
N CYS A 118 15.32 13.20 -6.42
CA CYS A 118 14.26 12.43 -5.79
C CYS A 118 13.68 13.13 -4.55
N GLU A 119 14.48 13.85 -3.78
CA GLU A 119 14.03 14.69 -2.66
C GLU A 119 13.12 15.83 -3.16
N LEU A 120 13.46 16.44 -4.32
CA LEU A 120 12.60 17.43 -4.95
C LEU A 120 11.26 16.83 -5.41
N LEU A 121 11.26 15.62 -5.93
CA LEU A 121 10.02 14.91 -6.29
C LEU A 121 9.17 14.55 -5.07
N ASP A 122 9.79 14.21 -3.94
CA ASP A 122 9.11 13.98 -2.67
C ASP A 122 8.44 15.27 -2.18
N GLN A 123 9.16 16.39 -2.15
CA GLN A 123 8.61 17.69 -1.80
C GLN A 123 7.40 18.06 -2.68
N GLN A 124 7.48 17.87 -4.00
CA GLN A 124 6.37 18.12 -4.93
C GLN A 124 5.16 17.22 -4.60
N MET A 125 5.38 15.98 -4.22
CA MET A 125 4.30 15.07 -3.84
C MET A 125 3.60 15.54 -2.56
N VAL A 126 4.36 16.00 -1.56
CA VAL A 126 3.84 16.60 -0.31
C VAL A 126 2.98 17.82 -0.64
N ASP A 127 3.47 18.73 -1.49
CA ASP A 127 2.74 19.93 -1.90
C ASP A 127 1.41 19.58 -2.60
N TYR A 128 1.42 18.60 -3.50
CA TYR A 128 0.19 18.14 -4.17
C TYR A 128 -0.81 17.53 -3.20
N MET A 129 -0.35 16.79 -2.19
CA MET A 129 -1.22 16.22 -1.17
C MET A 129 -1.82 17.31 -0.26
N GLN A 130 -1.01 18.25 0.22
CA GLN A 130 -1.46 19.34 1.09
C GLN A 130 -2.47 20.25 0.39
N ASN A 131 -2.30 20.48 -0.91
CA ASN A 131 -3.17 21.31 -1.72
C ASN A 131 -4.34 20.53 -2.38
N GLY A 132 -4.55 19.27 -2.04
CA GLY A 132 -5.64 18.44 -2.57
C GLY A 132 -5.56 18.20 -4.08
N LYS A 133 -4.38 18.26 -4.68
CA LYS A 133 -4.15 18.08 -6.13
C LYS A 133 -3.91 16.64 -6.55
N ILE A 134 -3.93 15.72 -5.61
CA ILE A 134 -3.81 14.28 -5.83
C ILE A 134 -4.81 13.54 -4.92
N ASN A 135 -5.28 12.38 -5.37
CA ASN A 135 -6.10 11.52 -4.52
C ASN A 135 -5.26 11.06 -3.31
N PRO A 136 -5.72 11.26 -2.06
CA PRO A 136 -4.94 10.95 -0.86
C PRO A 136 -4.49 9.48 -0.79
N VAL A 137 -5.33 8.53 -1.20
CA VAL A 137 -4.99 7.10 -1.20
C VAL A 137 -3.87 6.80 -2.20
N ALA A 138 -3.96 7.36 -3.41
CA ALA A 138 -2.92 7.23 -4.41
C ALA A 138 -1.62 7.91 -3.96
N GLY A 139 -1.72 9.09 -3.33
CA GLY A 139 -0.58 9.81 -2.77
C GLY A 139 0.16 8.98 -1.72
N ILE A 140 -0.54 8.46 -0.71
CA ILE A 140 0.04 7.61 0.34
C ILE A 140 0.72 6.38 -0.27
N PHE A 141 0.07 5.72 -1.24
CA PHE A 141 0.65 4.58 -1.94
C PHE A 141 1.97 4.93 -2.65
N LEU A 142 2.00 6.06 -3.38
CA LEU A 142 3.19 6.52 -4.08
C LEU A 142 4.32 6.92 -3.12
N MET A 143 4.00 7.59 -2.00
CA MET A 143 4.98 7.98 -0.99
C MET A 143 5.64 6.76 -0.34
N LYS A 144 4.86 5.74 0.02
CA LYS A 144 5.39 4.49 0.56
C LYS A 144 6.29 3.76 -0.42
N ASN A 145 5.89 3.66 -1.69
CA ASN A 145 6.63 2.88 -2.68
C ASN A 145 7.86 3.60 -3.26
N ASN A 146 7.85 4.93 -3.31
CA ASN A 146 8.92 5.68 -3.95
C ASN A 146 9.86 6.38 -2.95
N PHE A 147 9.37 6.77 -1.77
CA PHE A 147 10.11 7.63 -0.85
C PHE A 147 10.37 6.99 0.53
N GLY A 148 9.88 5.75 0.74
CA GLY A 148 10.18 4.98 1.95
C GLY A 148 9.35 5.38 3.19
N TYR A 149 8.22 6.06 2.99
CA TYR A 149 7.29 6.32 4.08
C TYR A 149 6.67 5.03 4.59
N THR A 150 6.66 4.84 5.90
CA THR A 150 6.09 3.66 6.55
C THR A 150 5.08 4.06 7.61
N ASP A 151 4.00 3.29 7.76
CA ASP A 151 3.12 3.45 8.91
C ASP A 151 3.85 2.87 10.13
N LYS A 152 4.06 3.67 11.16
CA LYS A 152 4.49 3.15 12.46
C LYS A 152 3.30 2.46 13.11
N GLN A 153 3.09 1.18 12.84
CA GLN A 153 2.25 0.35 13.69
C GLN A 153 3.12 -0.11 14.86
N GLU A 154 2.90 0.44 16.04
CA GLU A 154 3.30 -0.23 17.26
C GLU A 154 2.37 -1.45 17.41
N VAL A 155 2.80 -2.59 16.88
CA VAL A 155 2.21 -3.86 17.27
C VAL A 155 2.71 -4.12 18.68
N VAL A 156 1.93 -3.69 19.68
CA VAL A 156 2.10 -4.20 21.04
C VAL A 156 1.74 -5.67 20.96
N VAL A 157 2.74 -6.51 20.71
CA VAL A 157 2.62 -7.94 20.91
C VAL A 157 2.54 -8.12 22.43
N THR A 158 1.33 -8.00 22.97
CA THR A 158 1.05 -8.61 24.26
C THR A 158 1.25 -10.10 24.03
N PRO A 159 2.23 -10.74 24.67
CA PRO A 159 2.32 -12.19 24.62
C PRO A 159 0.99 -12.71 25.16
N SER A 160 0.13 -13.13 24.24
CA SER A 160 -1.04 -13.94 24.61
C SER A 160 -0.44 -15.15 25.27
N ALA A 161 -0.65 -15.29 26.58
CA ALA A 161 -0.31 -16.52 27.27
C ALA A 161 -0.87 -17.66 26.42
N PRO A 162 -0.07 -18.67 26.05
CA PRO A 162 -0.59 -19.79 25.31
C PRO A 162 -1.77 -20.35 26.10
N LEU A 163 -2.87 -20.64 25.40
CA LEU A 163 -4.14 -21.13 25.91
C LEU A 163 -3.93 -22.11 27.10
N GLY A 164 -4.27 -21.66 28.27
CA GLY A 164 -4.11 -22.38 29.53
C GLY A 164 -3.15 -21.60 30.42
N ASP A 165 -3.66 -21.18 31.60
CA ASP A 165 -2.81 -20.97 32.75
C ASP A 165 -1.76 -22.08 32.77
N GLN A 166 -0.51 -21.75 33.08
CA GLN A 166 0.47 -22.77 33.39
C GLN A 166 -0.23 -23.72 34.38
N SER A 167 -0.78 -24.79 33.83
CA SER A 167 -1.37 -25.84 34.68
C SER A 167 -0.19 -26.33 35.49
N ASP A 168 -0.23 -25.97 36.75
CA ASP A 168 0.69 -26.44 37.79
C ASP A 168 0.89 -27.95 37.53
N ASP A 169 2.12 -28.33 37.14
CA ASP A 169 2.41 -29.73 36.78
C ASP A 169 1.96 -30.70 37.87
N GLY A 170 1.86 -30.20 39.11
CA GLY A 170 1.28 -30.90 40.25
C GLY A 170 -0.21 -31.21 40.10
N LYS A 171 -1.01 -30.27 39.60
CA LYS A 171 -2.45 -30.48 39.38
C LYS A 171 -2.76 -31.35 38.16
N LEU A 172 -1.87 -31.36 37.16
CA LEU A 172 -1.94 -32.31 36.05
C LEU A 172 -1.65 -33.72 36.51
N ALA A 173 -0.64 -33.94 37.37
CA ALA A 173 -0.30 -35.25 37.91
C ALA A 173 -1.40 -35.79 38.81
N GLU A 174 -2.05 -34.97 39.65
CA GLU A 174 -3.22 -35.37 40.45
C GLU A 174 -4.42 -35.80 39.59
N ARG A 175 -4.73 -35.06 38.53
CA ARG A 175 -5.83 -35.42 37.61
C ARG A 175 -5.57 -36.72 36.85
N TYR A 176 -4.33 -36.99 36.49
CA TYR A 176 -3.96 -38.24 35.82
C TYR A 176 -3.97 -39.42 36.79
N ASN A 177 -3.59 -39.23 38.04
CA ASN A 177 -3.66 -40.30 39.09
C ASN A 177 -5.10 -40.62 39.48
N ASP A 178 -6.01 -39.63 39.51
CA ASP A 178 -7.44 -39.85 39.77
C ASP A 178 -8.17 -40.52 38.58
N ALA A 179 -7.63 -40.42 37.38
CA ALA A 179 -8.23 -41.02 36.18
C ALA A 179 -7.82 -42.48 35.94
N ILE A 180 -6.83 -43.00 36.68
CA ILE A 180 -6.41 -44.40 36.58
C ILE A 180 -7.09 -45.17 37.72
N VAL A 181 -8.41 -45.27 37.71
CA VAL A 181 -9.12 -46.35 38.35
C VAL A 181 -9.12 -47.51 37.35
N VAL A 182 -8.15 -48.38 37.50
CA VAL A 182 -8.15 -49.67 36.78
C VAL A 182 -9.18 -50.53 37.48
N ASP A 183 -10.35 -50.68 36.85
CA ASP A 183 -11.26 -51.78 37.22
C ASP A 183 -10.50 -53.07 36.93
N ASP A 184 -10.24 -53.84 37.99
CA ASP A 184 -9.73 -55.21 37.92
C ASP A 184 -10.69 -56.02 37.05
N PHE A 185 -10.27 -56.37 35.84
CA PHE A 185 -10.94 -57.39 35.05
C PHE A 185 -10.72 -58.73 35.77
N ASP A 186 -11.74 -59.21 36.43
CA ASP A 186 -11.82 -60.55 36.93
C ASP A 186 -11.59 -61.56 35.80
N ASP A 187 -10.54 -62.29 35.94
CA ASP A 187 -10.16 -63.42 35.09
C ASP A 187 -11.28 -64.50 35.18
N VAL A 188 -12.17 -64.52 34.23
CA VAL A 188 -13.09 -65.64 34.05
C VAL A 188 -12.33 -66.78 33.38
N SER A 189 -11.75 -67.59 34.21
CA SER A 189 -11.30 -68.92 33.80
C SER A 189 -12.54 -69.77 33.49
N ASP A 190 -12.80 -70.01 32.25
CA ASP A 190 -13.74 -71.04 31.81
C ASP A 190 -12.94 -72.29 31.41
N GLY A 191 -13.01 -73.23 32.34
CA GLY A 191 -12.53 -74.59 32.07
C GLY A 191 -13.65 -75.41 31.45
N THR A 192 -13.22 -76.38 30.70
CA THR A 192 -13.91 -77.68 30.46
C THR A 192 -14.45 -77.93 29.08
N LYS A 193 -13.86 -78.83 28.52
CA LYS A 193 -14.12 -80.17 27.94
C LYS A 193 -14.08 -80.19 26.43
#